data_1bfdfa3ccf3a29f8f87179502e409f95
#
_entry.id   1bfdfa3ccf3a29f8f87179502e409f95
#
_cell.length_a   1.000
_cell.length_b   1.000
_cell.length_c   1.000
_cell.angle_alpha   90.00
_cell.angle_beta   90.00
_cell.angle_gamma   90.00
#
_symmetry.space_group_name_H-M   'P 1'
#
loop_
_entity.id
_entity.type
_entity.pdbx_description
1 polymer ?
#
loop_
_entity_poly.entity_id
_entity_poly.type
_entity_poly.pdbx_seq_one_letter_code
_entity_poly.pdbx_strand_id
1 'polypeptide(L)'
;MKSNYEPLGKHIQLVDYRNSEEVTSTVLGISIDKEFMPSVANVIGTDLSRYKLISKGLFACNPMHVGRDERLPIALYEKDNAAIVSPAYFMFEIIDRDVLNEEYLMMWFRRPEFDRECWFMTDGSVRGGITWDDLCRIKLPVPSYARQCEIVESYRAITDRIALKRAENDNLEATIQAAFDKAFHDAGVSLPETIIKQN
;
A
#
# COMPACT_ATOMS: atom_id res chain seq x y z
N MET A 1 -3.21 11.67 -32.21
CA MET A 1 -2.42 11.80 -30.97
C MET A 1 -1.69 10.49 -30.73
N LYS A 2 -0.35 10.49 -30.62
CA LYS A 2 0.37 9.28 -30.21
C LYS A 2 -0.04 8.98 -28.76
N SER A 3 -0.49 7.76 -28.49
CA SER A 3 -0.80 7.32 -27.14
C SER A 3 0.49 7.33 -26.33
N ASN A 4 0.55 8.12 -25.27
CA ASN A 4 1.69 8.11 -24.31
C ASN A 4 1.64 6.91 -23.36
N TYR A 5 0.85 5.88 -23.71
CA TYR A 5 0.72 4.67 -22.93
C TYR A 5 1.82 3.69 -23.29
N GLU A 6 2.59 3.28 -22.30
CA GLU A 6 3.67 2.31 -22.45
C GLU A 6 3.47 1.10 -21.52
N PRO A 7 3.93 -0.10 -21.94
CA PRO A 7 3.91 -1.26 -21.06
C PRO A 7 4.73 -1.01 -19.78
N LEU A 8 4.18 -1.38 -18.63
CA LEU A 8 4.82 -1.22 -17.33
C LEU A 8 6.20 -1.89 -17.27
N GLY A 9 6.35 -3.07 -17.89
CA GLY A 9 7.61 -3.81 -17.95
C GLY A 9 8.77 -3.11 -18.64
N LYS A 10 8.54 -1.99 -19.34
CA LYS A 10 9.63 -1.14 -19.83
C LYS A 10 10.29 -0.30 -18.74
N HIS A 11 9.60 -0.10 -17.63
CA HIS A 11 9.94 0.88 -16.59
C HIS A 11 10.26 0.25 -15.25
N ILE A 12 9.95 -1.04 -15.07
CA ILE A 12 10.19 -1.77 -13.82
C ILE A 12 10.99 -3.04 -14.04
N GLN A 13 11.73 -3.44 -13.01
CA GLN A 13 12.48 -4.70 -13.01
C GLN A 13 12.31 -5.44 -11.69
N LEU A 14 12.27 -6.78 -11.75
CA LEU A 14 12.27 -7.63 -10.56
C LEU A 14 13.59 -7.50 -9.83
N VAL A 15 13.49 -7.50 -8.50
CA VAL A 15 14.64 -7.63 -7.60
C VAL A 15 14.38 -8.75 -6.59
N ASP A 16 15.44 -9.41 -6.14
CA ASP A 16 15.33 -10.55 -5.21
C ASP A 16 16.39 -10.44 -4.09
N TYR A 17 16.37 -9.33 -3.36
CA TYR A 17 17.22 -9.16 -2.18
C TYR A 17 16.69 -10.06 -1.05
N ARG A 18 17.56 -10.89 -0.48
CA ARG A 18 17.21 -11.81 0.60
C ARG A 18 17.74 -11.34 1.94
N ASN A 19 17.00 -11.67 3.00
CA ASN A 19 17.40 -11.38 4.39
C ASN A 19 18.42 -12.40 4.91
N SER A 20 19.35 -12.85 4.06
CA SER A 20 20.33 -13.91 4.39
C SER A 20 21.21 -13.57 5.59
N GLU A 21 21.44 -12.30 5.86
CA GLU A 21 22.20 -11.81 7.01
C GLU A 21 21.30 -11.53 8.23
N GLU A 22 20.02 -11.87 8.16
CA GLU A 22 19.03 -11.63 9.22
C GLU A 22 19.00 -10.19 9.74
N VAL A 23 19.14 -9.22 8.80
CA VAL A 23 19.19 -7.78 9.07
C VAL A 23 18.00 -7.30 9.90
N THR A 24 16.82 -7.92 9.69
CA THR A 24 15.58 -7.57 10.39
C THR A 24 14.65 -8.77 10.54
N SER A 25 13.85 -8.74 11.60
CA SER A 25 12.75 -9.69 11.83
C SER A 25 11.36 -9.05 11.60
N THR A 26 11.31 -7.80 11.15
CA THR A 26 10.04 -7.10 10.92
C THR A 26 9.38 -7.61 9.64
N VAL A 27 8.40 -8.50 9.80
CA VAL A 27 7.66 -9.11 8.68
C VAL A 27 6.44 -8.26 8.34
N LEU A 28 6.34 -7.87 7.08
CA LEU A 28 5.22 -7.07 6.56
C LEU A 28 4.39 -7.88 5.56
N GLY A 29 3.09 -7.61 5.60
CA GLY A 29 2.13 -7.91 4.54
C GLY A 29 1.73 -6.66 3.79
N ILE A 30 0.89 -6.83 2.77
CA ILE A 30 0.30 -5.73 2.01
C ILE A 30 -1.22 -5.89 2.08
N SER A 31 -1.90 -4.82 2.50
CA SER A 31 -3.36 -4.77 2.54
C SER A 31 -3.96 -4.62 1.13
N ILE A 32 -5.25 -4.90 1.00
CA ILE A 32 -6.01 -4.62 -0.23
C ILE A 32 -6.09 -3.12 -0.55
N ASP A 33 -5.87 -2.26 0.45
CA ASP A 33 -5.81 -0.80 0.28
C ASP A 33 -4.41 -0.32 -0.11
N LYS A 34 -3.51 -1.27 -0.45
CA LYS A 34 -2.18 -1.03 -1.01
C LYS A 34 -1.23 -0.33 -0.04
N GLU A 35 -1.27 -0.77 1.21
CA GLU A 35 -0.41 -0.27 2.27
C GLU A 35 0.31 -1.43 2.96
N PHE A 36 1.56 -1.17 3.40
CA PHE A 36 2.28 -2.12 4.23
C PHE A 36 1.69 -2.16 5.64
N MET A 37 1.46 -3.36 6.13
CA MET A 37 0.94 -3.62 7.47
C MET A 37 1.76 -4.73 8.14
N PRO A 38 1.77 -4.83 9.47
CA PRO A 38 2.35 -5.99 10.14
C PRO A 38 1.75 -7.28 9.59
N SER A 39 2.59 -8.27 9.31
CA SER A 39 2.10 -9.55 8.79
C SER A 39 1.22 -10.24 9.82
N VAL A 40 0.06 -10.72 9.39
CA VAL A 40 -0.83 -11.58 10.21
C VAL A 40 -0.42 -13.05 10.17
N ALA A 41 0.58 -13.42 9.34
CA ALA A 41 1.07 -14.78 9.26
C ALA A 41 1.83 -15.16 10.54
N ASN A 42 1.59 -16.37 11.04
CA ASN A 42 2.40 -16.91 12.12
C ASN A 42 3.78 -17.30 11.56
N VAL A 43 4.81 -16.57 11.96
CA VAL A 43 6.20 -16.79 11.54
C VAL A 43 7.06 -17.46 12.61
N ILE A 44 6.46 -17.92 13.73
CA ILE A 44 7.17 -18.59 14.79
C ILE A 44 7.80 -19.88 14.24
N GLY A 45 9.13 -20.01 14.36
CA GLY A 45 9.87 -21.15 13.86
C GLY A 45 10.09 -21.15 12.33
N THR A 46 9.72 -20.09 11.64
CA THR A 46 9.99 -19.93 10.19
C THR A 46 11.39 -19.36 9.98
N ASP A 47 12.11 -19.91 9.02
CA ASP A 47 13.40 -19.39 8.57
C ASP A 47 13.20 -18.06 7.83
N LEU A 48 13.49 -16.94 8.50
CA LEU A 48 13.34 -15.59 7.98
C LEU A 48 14.47 -15.18 7.01
N SER A 49 15.56 -15.94 6.95
CA SER A 49 16.64 -15.68 5.98
C SER A 49 16.18 -15.82 4.53
N ARG A 50 15.13 -16.61 4.30
CA ARG A 50 14.52 -16.84 2.98
C ARG A 50 13.55 -15.75 2.54
N TYR A 51 13.15 -14.87 3.45
CA TYR A 51 12.26 -13.74 3.13
C TYR A 51 12.99 -12.70 2.31
N LYS A 52 12.22 -11.90 1.57
CA LYS A 52 12.78 -10.83 0.75
C LYS A 52 12.96 -9.58 1.60
N LEU A 53 14.17 -9.01 1.53
CA LEU A 53 14.53 -7.77 2.24
C LEU A 53 14.06 -6.58 1.42
N ILE A 54 13.15 -5.79 1.97
CA ILE A 54 12.61 -4.59 1.33
C ILE A 54 13.17 -3.34 2.00
N SER A 55 13.55 -2.38 1.18
CA SER A 55 14.07 -1.07 1.59
C SER A 55 13.35 0.04 0.83
N LYS A 56 13.58 1.29 1.25
CA LYS A 56 12.96 2.48 0.67
C LYS A 56 13.13 2.55 -0.85
N GLY A 57 12.04 2.87 -1.53
CA GLY A 57 11.98 2.98 -2.99
C GLY A 57 11.70 1.66 -3.71
N LEU A 58 11.59 0.54 -3.00
CA LEU A 58 11.18 -0.73 -3.57
C LEU A 58 9.66 -0.91 -3.46
N PHE A 59 9.10 -1.56 -4.47
CA PHE A 59 7.72 -2.02 -4.47
C PHE A 59 7.65 -3.49 -4.09
N ALA A 60 6.59 -3.86 -3.39
CA ALA A 60 6.23 -5.26 -3.24
C ALA A 60 4.77 -5.48 -3.67
N CYS A 61 4.50 -6.66 -4.19
CA CYS A 61 3.20 -7.05 -4.71
C CYS A 61 2.88 -8.48 -4.28
N ASN A 62 1.70 -8.68 -3.70
CA ASN A 62 1.17 -10.01 -3.46
C ASN A 62 0.35 -10.46 -4.68
N PRO A 63 0.89 -11.32 -5.56
CA PRO A 63 0.20 -11.70 -6.78
C PRO A 63 -0.95 -12.69 -6.57
N MET A 64 -1.03 -13.27 -5.37
CA MET A 64 -2.02 -14.30 -5.06
C MET A 64 -3.37 -13.68 -4.67
N HIS A 65 -4.45 -14.41 -4.92
CA HIS A 65 -5.81 -14.04 -4.51
C HIS A 65 -6.44 -12.84 -5.25
N VAL A 66 -5.81 -12.34 -6.32
CA VAL A 66 -6.39 -11.25 -7.13
C VAL A 66 -7.77 -11.65 -7.66
N GLY A 67 -7.96 -12.92 -8.05
CA GLY A 67 -9.25 -13.44 -8.49
C GLY A 67 -10.33 -13.41 -7.41
N ARG A 68 -9.94 -13.57 -6.13
CA ARG A 68 -10.86 -13.51 -4.99
C ARG A 68 -11.18 -12.09 -4.56
N ASP A 69 -10.14 -11.27 -4.45
CA ASP A 69 -10.23 -9.95 -3.80
C ASP A 69 -10.53 -8.85 -4.81
N GLU A 70 -10.49 -9.18 -6.12
CA GLU A 70 -10.68 -8.25 -7.26
C GLU A 70 -9.74 -7.03 -7.19
N ARG A 71 -8.67 -7.13 -6.41
CA ARG A 71 -7.65 -6.12 -6.17
C ARG A 71 -6.29 -6.76 -6.09
N LEU A 72 -5.29 -6.04 -6.58
CA LEU A 72 -3.89 -6.43 -6.47
C LEU A 72 -3.22 -5.70 -5.30
N PRO A 73 -2.90 -6.40 -4.19
CA PRO A 73 -2.13 -5.79 -3.11
C PRO A 73 -0.72 -5.46 -3.59
N ILE A 74 -0.43 -4.19 -3.75
CA ILE A 74 0.84 -3.65 -4.21
C ILE A 74 1.13 -2.36 -3.45
N ALA A 75 2.37 -2.17 -2.97
CA ALA A 75 2.72 -0.98 -2.21
C ALA A 75 4.18 -0.56 -2.44
N LEU A 76 4.43 0.74 -2.35
CA LEU A 76 5.76 1.35 -2.32
C LEU A 76 6.25 1.41 -0.87
N TYR A 77 7.48 0.96 -0.61
CA TYR A 77 8.08 1.04 0.71
C TYR A 77 8.82 2.38 0.90
N GLU A 78 8.33 3.18 1.84
CA GLU A 78 8.79 4.56 2.05
C GLU A 78 9.60 4.75 3.34
N LYS A 79 9.71 3.71 4.19
CA LYS A 79 10.41 3.81 5.48
C LYS A 79 11.92 3.67 5.31
N ASP A 80 12.69 4.35 6.15
CA ASP A 80 14.15 4.29 6.13
C ASP A 80 14.70 2.98 6.73
N ASN A 81 13.97 2.34 7.66
CA ASN A 81 14.35 1.05 8.23
C ASN A 81 13.90 -0.08 7.30
N ALA A 82 14.80 -1.02 7.01
CA ALA A 82 14.46 -2.20 6.22
C ALA A 82 13.45 -3.12 6.94
N ALA A 83 12.66 -3.82 6.15
CA ALA A 83 11.72 -4.85 6.60
C ALA A 83 11.80 -6.07 5.68
N ILE A 84 11.03 -7.12 5.98
CA ILE A 84 10.96 -8.31 5.13
C ILE A 84 9.54 -8.61 4.71
N VAL A 85 9.41 -9.15 3.48
CA VAL A 85 8.15 -9.59 2.91
C VAL A 85 8.23 -11.05 2.47
N SER A 86 7.08 -11.66 2.26
CA SER A 86 6.98 -13.06 1.85
C SER A 86 7.85 -13.37 0.62
N PRO A 87 8.54 -14.53 0.59
CA PRO A 87 9.25 -15.00 -0.60
C PRO A 87 8.37 -15.11 -1.85
N ALA A 88 7.06 -15.30 -1.67
CA ALA A 88 6.08 -15.44 -2.75
C ALA A 88 5.69 -14.11 -3.41
N TYR A 89 6.02 -12.98 -2.80
CA TYR A 89 5.70 -11.67 -3.37
C TYR A 89 6.63 -11.33 -4.53
N PHE A 90 6.13 -10.62 -5.53
CA PHE A 90 7.00 -9.90 -6.44
C PHE A 90 7.60 -8.71 -5.69
N MET A 91 8.89 -8.51 -5.82
CA MET A 91 9.57 -7.31 -5.38
C MET A 91 10.26 -6.70 -6.58
N PHE A 92 10.10 -5.38 -6.78
CA PHE A 92 10.58 -4.72 -7.98
C PHE A 92 10.90 -3.24 -7.71
N GLU A 93 11.64 -2.67 -8.62
CA GLU A 93 12.00 -1.24 -8.61
C GLU A 93 11.79 -0.60 -9.97
N ILE A 94 11.81 0.72 -10.00
CA ILE A 94 11.82 1.50 -11.24
C ILE A 94 13.22 1.48 -11.82
N ILE A 95 13.34 1.16 -13.11
CA ILE A 95 14.60 1.08 -13.84
C ILE A 95 15.27 2.46 -13.96
N ASP A 96 14.49 3.47 -14.31
CA ASP A 96 14.97 4.85 -14.51
C ASP A 96 14.03 5.83 -13.78
N ARG A 97 14.53 6.36 -12.68
CA ARG A 97 13.81 7.30 -11.80
C ARG A 97 13.72 8.71 -12.37
N ASP A 98 14.48 9.02 -13.42
CA ASP A 98 14.35 10.29 -14.14
C ASP A 98 13.24 10.25 -15.21
N VAL A 99 12.78 9.03 -15.54
CA VAL A 99 11.68 8.78 -16.51
C VAL A 99 10.36 8.54 -15.81
N LEU A 100 10.35 7.75 -14.72
CA LEU A 100 9.14 7.39 -13.99
C LEU A 100 9.28 7.69 -12.50
N ASN A 101 8.37 8.51 -11.98
CA ASN A 101 8.30 8.87 -10.57
C ASN A 101 7.61 7.75 -9.77
N GLU A 102 8.16 7.36 -8.61
CA GLU A 102 7.66 6.28 -7.76
C GLU A 102 6.24 6.54 -7.26
N GLU A 103 5.97 7.75 -6.81
CA GLU A 103 4.65 8.10 -6.28
C GLU A 103 3.62 8.24 -7.37
N TYR A 104 4.02 8.76 -8.55
CA TYR A 104 3.16 8.77 -9.72
C TYR A 104 2.74 7.34 -10.10
N LEU A 105 3.69 6.40 -10.09
CA LEU A 105 3.40 5.00 -10.33
C LEU A 105 2.47 4.41 -9.25
N MET A 106 2.71 4.74 -7.98
CA MET A 106 1.84 4.28 -6.90
C MET A 106 0.42 4.86 -7.01
N MET A 107 0.27 6.13 -7.43
CA MET A 107 -1.05 6.71 -7.73
C MET A 107 -1.75 5.94 -8.85
N TRP A 108 -1.03 5.52 -9.89
CA TRP A 108 -1.60 4.69 -10.95
C TRP A 108 -2.10 3.35 -10.42
N PHE A 109 -1.32 2.68 -9.57
CA PHE A 109 -1.72 1.41 -8.96
C PHE A 109 -2.94 1.53 -8.04
N ARG A 110 -3.17 2.69 -7.41
CA ARG A 110 -4.33 2.92 -6.53
C ARG A 110 -5.65 3.07 -7.28
N ARG A 111 -5.64 3.13 -8.60
CA ARG A 111 -6.85 3.32 -9.41
C ARG A 111 -7.69 2.03 -9.48
N PRO A 112 -9.01 2.12 -9.36
CA PRO A 112 -9.90 0.96 -9.54
C PRO A 112 -9.78 0.31 -10.92
N GLU A 113 -9.42 1.10 -11.96
CA GLU A 113 -9.21 0.59 -13.31
C GLU A 113 -8.02 -0.36 -13.38
N PHE A 114 -6.93 -0.07 -12.66
CA PHE A 114 -5.78 -0.94 -12.56
C PHE A 114 -6.14 -2.29 -11.92
N ASP A 115 -6.90 -2.26 -10.83
CA ASP A 115 -7.35 -3.47 -10.16
C ASP A 115 -8.24 -4.33 -11.07
N ARG A 116 -9.17 -3.69 -11.82
CA ARG A 116 -10.01 -4.40 -12.80
C ARG A 116 -9.19 -5.03 -13.92
N GLU A 117 -8.15 -4.34 -14.41
CA GLU A 117 -7.26 -4.88 -15.43
C GLU A 117 -6.47 -6.08 -14.90
N CYS A 118 -5.94 -5.99 -13.67
CA CYS A 118 -5.27 -7.11 -13.01
C CYS A 118 -6.21 -8.30 -12.82
N TRP A 119 -7.42 -8.06 -12.35
CA TRP A 119 -8.43 -9.11 -12.16
C TRP A 119 -8.82 -9.77 -13.48
N PHE A 120 -8.99 -9.01 -14.53
CA PHE A 120 -9.31 -9.53 -15.87
C PHE A 120 -8.20 -10.42 -16.43
N MET A 121 -6.95 -10.19 -16.04
CA MET A 121 -5.80 -11.00 -16.46
C MET A 121 -5.65 -12.33 -15.67
N THR A 122 -6.41 -12.50 -14.57
CA THR A 122 -6.42 -13.78 -13.86
C THR A 122 -7.23 -14.81 -14.65
N ASP A 123 -7.02 -16.09 -14.35
CA ASP A 123 -7.74 -17.22 -14.97
C ASP A 123 -9.21 -17.35 -14.50
N GLY A 124 -9.70 -16.37 -13.73
CA GLY A 124 -11.06 -16.35 -13.16
C GLY A 124 -11.27 -17.33 -12.00
N SER A 125 -10.25 -18.05 -11.55
CA SER A 125 -10.36 -18.90 -10.36
C SER A 125 -10.30 -18.06 -9.08
N VAL A 126 -10.96 -18.54 -8.01
CA VAL A 126 -10.90 -17.91 -6.67
C VAL A 126 -9.46 -17.81 -6.13
N ARG A 127 -8.55 -18.65 -6.63
CA ARG A 127 -7.12 -18.64 -6.33
C ARG A 127 -6.28 -18.02 -7.42
N GLY A 128 -6.93 -17.45 -8.45
CA GLY A 128 -6.27 -16.82 -9.59
C GLY A 128 -5.33 -15.71 -9.14
N GLY A 129 -4.07 -15.88 -9.50
CA GLY A 129 -3.04 -14.87 -9.31
C GLY A 129 -2.71 -14.20 -10.63
N ILE A 130 -1.99 -13.09 -10.57
CA ILE A 130 -1.40 -12.44 -11.72
C ILE A 130 0.05 -12.88 -11.88
N THR A 131 0.50 -13.14 -13.11
CA THR A 131 1.91 -13.41 -13.38
C THR A 131 2.71 -12.10 -13.49
N TRP A 132 4.03 -12.18 -13.33
CA TRP A 132 4.89 -11.02 -13.57
C TRP A 132 4.78 -10.49 -14.99
N ASP A 133 4.71 -11.38 -15.97
CA ASP A 133 4.60 -11.03 -17.39
C ASP A 133 3.27 -10.32 -17.68
N ASP A 134 2.18 -10.73 -17.05
CA ASP A 134 0.89 -10.05 -17.20
C ASP A 134 0.92 -8.67 -16.56
N LEU A 135 1.50 -8.52 -15.37
CA LEU A 135 1.72 -7.21 -14.76
C LEU A 135 2.54 -6.30 -15.67
N CYS A 136 3.59 -6.82 -16.29
CA CYS A 136 4.45 -6.08 -17.21
C CYS A 136 3.74 -5.63 -18.51
N ARG A 137 2.68 -6.32 -18.94
CA ARG A 137 1.88 -5.95 -20.12
C ARG A 137 0.90 -4.82 -19.88
N ILE A 138 0.53 -4.55 -18.64
CA ILE A 138 -0.36 -3.45 -18.28
C ILE A 138 0.25 -2.14 -18.75
N LYS A 139 -0.55 -1.31 -19.37
CA LYS A 139 -0.10 -0.03 -19.93
C LYS A 139 -0.44 1.12 -19.02
N LEU A 140 0.54 2.00 -18.80
CA LEU A 140 0.34 3.25 -18.07
C LEU A 140 0.73 4.45 -18.93
N PRO A 141 0.14 5.64 -18.73
CA PRO A 141 0.61 6.84 -19.36
C PRO A 141 1.92 7.30 -18.71
N VAL A 142 2.92 7.61 -19.53
CA VAL A 142 4.21 8.13 -19.08
C VAL A 142 4.40 9.54 -19.66
N PRO A 143 3.81 10.57 -19.03
CA PRO A 143 4.08 11.96 -19.43
C PRO A 143 5.52 12.35 -19.03
N SER A 144 5.93 13.56 -19.40
CA SER A 144 7.24 14.06 -18.96
C SER A 144 7.38 14.02 -17.44
N TYR A 145 8.60 13.77 -16.94
CA TYR A 145 8.86 13.66 -15.49
C TYR A 145 8.36 14.89 -14.72
N ALA A 146 8.59 16.10 -15.26
CA ALA A 146 8.06 17.34 -14.67
C ALA A 146 6.54 17.31 -14.51
N ARG A 147 5.81 16.79 -15.53
CA ARG A 147 4.36 16.66 -15.44
C ARG A 147 3.90 15.63 -14.43
N GLN A 148 4.68 14.53 -14.25
CA GLN A 148 4.40 13.55 -13.20
C GLN A 148 4.56 14.19 -11.81
N CYS A 149 5.61 14.97 -11.59
CA CYS A 149 5.83 15.71 -10.32
C CYS A 149 4.68 16.68 -10.03
N GLU A 150 4.23 17.49 -11.01
CA GLU A 150 3.08 18.39 -10.84
C GLU A 150 1.80 17.62 -10.42
N ILE A 151 1.57 16.44 -11.01
CA ILE A 151 0.41 15.59 -10.67
C ILE A 151 0.54 15.08 -9.23
N VAL A 152 1.72 14.59 -8.84
CA VAL A 152 1.99 14.10 -7.48
C VAL A 152 1.82 15.22 -6.46
N GLU A 153 2.38 16.40 -6.69
CA GLU A 153 2.24 17.55 -5.80
C GLU A 153 0.78 17.96 -5.61
N SER A 154 0.03 18.01 -6.72
CA SER A 154 -1.40 18.34 -6.67
C SER A 154 -2.20 17.31 -5.87
N TYR A 155 -1.89 16.02 -6.03
CA TYR A 155 -2.52 14.94 -5.28
C TYR A 155 -2.17 15.02 -3.80
N ARG A 156 -0.89 15.19 -3.46
CA ARG A 156 -0.42 15.35 -2.07
C ARG A 156 -1.13 16.51 -1.37
N ALA A 157 -1.23 17.67 -2.01
CA ALA A 157 -1.90 18.82 -1.43
C ALA A 157 -3.36 18.51 -1.00
N ILE A 158 -4.05 17.64 -1.76
CA ILE A 158 -5.41 17.22 -1.43
C ILE A 158 -5.40 16.16 -0.33
N THR A 159 -4.56 15.13 -0.42
CA THR A 159 -4.51 14.03 0.55
C THR A 159 -4.04 14.50 1.92
N ASP A 160 -3.04 15.39 1.97
CA ASP A 160 -2.56 15.98 3.22
C ASP A 160 -3.63 16.83 3.89
N ARG A 161 -4.40 17.58 3.09
CA ARG A 161 -5.53 18.36 3.61
C ARG A 161 -6.63 17.46 4.16
N ILE A 162 -6.91 16.33 3.50
CA ILE A 162 -7.88 15.34 3.99
C ILE A 162 -7.38 14.72 5.30
N ALA A 163 -6.11 14.32 5.37
CA ALA A 163 -5.51 13.75 6.57
C ALA A 163 -5.54 14.74 7.74
N LEU A 164 -5.19 16.01 7.49
CA LEU A 164 -5.26 17.08 8.49
C LEU A 164 -6.69 17.25 9.01
N LYS A 165 -7.69 17.28 8.13
CA LYS A 165 -9.10 17.45 8.51
C LYS A 165 -9.63 16.26 9.30
N ARG A 166 -9.21 15.04 8.98
CA ARG A 166 -9.55 13.85 9.78
C ARG A 166 -8.96 13.94 11.18
N ALA A 167 -7.66 14.24 11.29
CA ALA A 167 -7.02 14.42 12.60
C ALA A 167 -7.66 15.56 13.43
N GLU A 168 -8.09 16.65 12.80
CA GLU A 168 -8.82 17.73 13.45
C GLU A 168 -10.19 17.25 13.99
N ASN A 169 -10.93 16.47 13.20
CA ASN A 169 -12.20 15.88 13.63
C ASN A 169 -12.01 14.91 14.80
N ASP A 170 -11.03 14.01 14.73
CA ASP A 170 -10.74 13.05 15.80
C ASP A 170 -10.40 13.78 17.12
N ASN A 171 -9.61 14.87 17.04
CA ASN A 171 -9.29 15.71 18.19
C ASN A 171 -10.54 16.43 18.76
N LEU A 172 -11.43 16.91 17.89
CA LEU A 172 -12.68 17.55 18.32
C LEU A 172 -13.61 16.54 18.99
N GLU A 173 -13.76 15.34 18.43
CA GLU A 173 -14.54 14.26 19.03
C GLU A 173 -13.99 13.87 20.41
N ALA A 174 -12.66 13.69 20.54
CA ALA A 174 -12.03 13.41 21.82
C ALA A 174 -12.24 14.54 22.84
N THR A 175 -12.20 15.80 22.38
CA THR A 175 -12.41 16.98 23.24
C THR A 175 -13.87 17.04 23.72
N ILE A 176 -14.82 16.79 22.84
CA ILE A 176 -16.25 16.75 23.18
C ILE A 176 -16.52 15.63 24.20
N GLN A 177 -15.95 14.43 23.95
CA GLN A 177 -16.09 13.29 24.87
C GLN A 177 -15.52 13.64 26.25
N ALA A 178 -14.32 14.21 26.32
CA ALA A 178 -13.70 14.59 27.59
C ALA A 178 -14.51 15.68 28.33
N ALA A 179 -15.07 16.64 27.61
CA ALA A 179 -15.92 17.68 28.19
C ALA A 179 -17.24 17.11 28.73
N PHE A 180 -17.82 16.15 27.98
CA PHE A 180 -19.02 15.44 28.38
C PHE A 180 -18.77 14.61 29.65
N ASP A 181 -17.71 13.79 29.67
CA ASP A 181 -17.35 12.96 30.82
C ASP A 181 -17.10 13.82 32.08
N LYS A 182 -16.42 14.96 31.92
CA LYS A 182 -16.20 15.90 33.00
C LYS A 182 -17.50 16.50 33.54
N ALA A 183 -18.40 16.92 32.67
CA ALA A 183 -19.69 17.51 33.06
C ALA A 183 -20.55 16.50 33.85
N PHE A 184 -20.56 15.23 33.44
CA PHE A 184 -21.29 14.15 34.15
C PHE A 184 -20.63 13.79 35.48
N HIS A 185 -19.30 13.73 35.52
CA HIS A 185 -18.57 13.50 36.76
C HIS A 185 -18.82 14.59 37.77
N ASP A 186 -18.77 15.86 37.35
CA ASP A 186 -19.01 17.04 38.20
C ASP A 186 -20.48 17.11 38.68
N ALA A 187 -21.42 16.56 37.89
CA ALA A 187 -22.84 16.46 38.25
C ALA A 187 -23.15 15.27 39.18
N GLY A 188 -22.17 14.42 39.53
CA GLY A 188 -22.36 13.22 40.36
C GLY A 188 -23.22 12.14 39.73
N VAL A 189 -23.36 12.12 38.39
CA VAL A 189 -24.14 11.13 37.62
C VAL A 189 -23.20 10.07 37.07
N SER A 190 -23.34 8.82 37.54
CA SER A 190 -22.64 7.68 36.95
C SER A 190 -23.29 7.30 35.63
N LEU A 191 -22.53 7.37 34.53
CA LEU A 191 -22.98 6.87 33.23
C LEU A 191 -23.20 5.36 33.29
N PRO A 192 -24.31 4.82 32.75
CA PRO A 192 -24.50 3.39 32.65
C PRO A 192 -23.46 2.80 31.65
N GLU A 193 -22.80 1.69 32.06
CA GLU A 193 -21.73 1.03 31.27
C GLU A 193 -22.11 0.60 29.83
N THR A 194 -23.40 0.72 29.49
CA THR A 194 -23.95 0.26 28.21
C THR A 194 -23.65 1.20 27.02
N ILE A 195 -23.21 2.44 27.27
CA ILE A 195 -22.95 3.43 26.19
C ILE A 195 -21.51 3.34 25.67
N ILE A 196 -20.61 2.70 26.42
CA ILE A 196 -19.15 2.63 26.08
C ILE A 196 -18.83 1.54 25.04
N LYS A 197 -19.77 0.66 24.67
CA LYS A 197 -19.53 -0.52 23.80
C LYS A 197 -20.14 -0.46 22.40
N GLN A 198 -20.52 0.69 21.90
CA GLN A 198 -20.98 0.84 20.51
C GLN A 198 -20.18 1.94 19.77
N ASN A 199 -18.92 1.64 19.52
CA ASN A 199 -18.17 2.20 18.39
C ASN A 199 -17.07 1.22 17.98
#